data_18a67c8bb8d53529ae1a4df455ddd716
#
_entry.id   18a67c8bb8d53529ae1a4df455ddd716
#
_cell.length_a   1.000
_cell.length_b   1.000
_cell.length_c   1.000
_cell.angle_alpha   90.00
_cell.angle_beta   90.00
_cell.angle_gamma   90.00
#
_symmetry.space_group_name_H-M   'P 1'
#
loop_
_entity.id
_entity.type
_entity.pdbx_description
1 polymer ?
#
loop_
_entity_poly.entity_id
_entity_poly.type
_entity_poly.pdbx_seq_one_letter_code
_entity_poly.pdbx_strand_id
1 'polypeptide(L)'
;IIFIVLVESFLVRANANWAAPALISIFIFLFRLVNKNYLLKINFIFNYLIAFLLFFSILITSENKIFDRITDVRMFSNNLSDMVKEKDIVVSDRIIFSNIAYQLRNKENLILMPHKTGTSITNHFQMSSALNTDRKNGFFLLGDLSNISYLSNEKKSKLIKMFDVSFSSEPLKLYEI
;
A
#
# COMPACT_ATOMS: atom_id res chain seq x y z
N ILE A 1 8.06 -28.89 0.68
CA ILE A 1 7.98 -27.41 0.78
C ILE A 1 6.61 -26.94 0.33
N ILE A 2 6.12 -27.28 -0.89
CA ILE A 2 4.82 -26.85 -1.43
C ILE A 2 3.66 -27.24 -0.54
N PHE A 3 3.64 -28.48 -0.05
CA PHE A 3 2.60 -28.97 0.85
C PHE A 3 2.57 -28.15 2.16
N ILE A 4 3.74 -27.85 2.72
CA ILE A 4 3.85 -27.03 3.93
C ILE A 4 3.32 -25.62 3.69
N VAL A 5 3.69 -24.98 2.58
CA VAL A 5 3.20 -23.64 2.20
C VAL A 5 1.69 -23.63 1.96
N LEU A 6 1.15 -24.68 1.34
CA LEU A 6 -0.30 -24.85 1.17
C LEU A 6 -1.04 -24.99 2.51
N VAL A 7 -0.51 -25.79 3.42
CA VAL A 7 -1.09 -25.99 4.76
C VAL A 7 -0.99 -24.69 5.57
N GLU A 8 0.16 -24.02 5.55
CA GLU A 8 0.30 -22.71 6.20
C GLU A 8 -0.61 -21.64 5.61
N SER A 9 -0.78 -21.60 4.29
CA SER A 9 -1.70 -20.62 3.66
C SER A 9 -3.18 -20.88 4.01
N PHE A 10 -3.52 -22.11 4.37
CA PHE A 10 -4.87 -22.49 4.82
C PHE A 10 -5.11 -22.19 6.32
N LEU A 11 -4.07 -22.31 7.15
CA LEU A 11 -4.15 -22.14 8.60
C LEU A 11 -3.84 -20.72 9.07
N VAL A 12 -2.95 -20.06 8.38
CA VAL A 12 -2.51 -18.69 8.69
C VAL A 12 -2.55 -17.92 7.39
N ARG A 13 -3.18 -16.74 7.33
CA ARG A 13 -3.18 -15.87 6.15
C ARG A 13 -1.74 -15.62 5.64
N ALA A 14 -1.19 -16.61 4.93
CA ALA A 14 0.13 -16.50 4.34
C ALA A 14 0.09 -15.48 3.20
N ASN A 15 0.99 -14.52 3.22
CA ASN A 15 1.15 -13.58 2.11
C ASN A 15 1.55 -14.36 0.85
N ALA A 16 0.89 -14.08 -0.27
CA ALA A 16 1.18 -14.72 -1.56
C ALA A 16 2.67 -14.65 -1.96
N ASN A 17 3.41 -13.68 -1.46
CA ASN A 17 4.85 -13.50 -1.67
C ASN A 17 5.69 -14.67 -1.14
N TRP A 18 5.22 -15.40 -0.14
CA TRP A 18 5.94 -16.58 0.41
C TRP A 18 5.82 -17.80 -0.49
N ALA A 19 4.78 -17.83 -1.33
CA ALA A 19 4.61 -18.90 -2.32
C ALA A 19 5.50 -18.71 -3.56
N ALA A 20 6.02 -17.51 -3.83
CA ALA A 20 6.80 -17.21 -5.02
C ALA A 20 8.03 -18.10 -5.21
N PRO A 21 8.90 -18.37 -4.20
CA PRO A 21 10.03 -19.28 -4.34
C PRO A 21 9.61 -20.73 -4.63
N ALA A 22 8.48 -21.18 -4.04
CA ALA A 22 7.93 -22.51 -4.29
C ALA A 22 7.41 -22.63 -5.72
N LEU A 23 6.76 -21.61 -6.27
CA LEU A 23 6.32 -21.56 -7.67
C LEU A 23 7.51 -21.67 -8.64
N ILE A 24 8.60 -20.96 -8.40
CA ILE A 24 9.81 -21.04 -9.23
C ILE A 24 10.35 -22.48 -9.25
N SER A 25 10.41 -23.13 -8.08
CA SER A 25 10.88 -24.52 -7.97
C SER A 25 9.95 -25.50 -8.71
N ILE A 26 8.64 -25.28 -8.66
CA ILE A 26 7.66 -26.08 -9.42
C ILE A 26 7.89 -25.91 -10.93
N PHE A 27 8.08 -24.66 -11.39
CA PHE A 27 8.32 -24.41 -12.81
C PHE A 27 9.59 -25.11 -13.30
N ILE A 28 10.70 -25.04 -12.55
CA ILE A 28 11.94 -25.73 -12.91
C ILE A 28 11.73 -27.26 -12.96
N PHE A 29 11.00 -27.82 -12.00
CA PHE A 29 10.71 -29.26 -11.95
C PHE A 29 9.81 -29.68 -13.11
N LEU A 30 8.73 -28.96 -13.39
CA LEU A 30 7.84 -29.21 -14.52
C LEU A 30 8.57 -29.09 -15.86
N PHE A 31 9.45 -28.11 -16.02
CA PHE A 31 10.28 -27.95 -17.22
C PHE A 31 11.14 -29.17 -17.49
N ARG A 32 11.65 -29.82 -16.45
CA ARG A 32 12.46 -31.02 -16.56
C ARG A 32 11.66 -32.29 -16.87
N LEU A 33 10.37 -32.34 -16.43
CA LEU A 33 9.50 -33.48 -16.67
C LEU A 33 8.79 -33.43 -18.03
N VAL A 34 8.51 -32.23 -18.53
CA VAL A 34 7.80 -32.04 -19.79
C VAL A 34 8.76 -32.12 -20.98
N ASN A 35 8.97 -33.34 -21.47
CA ASN A 35 9.85 -33.59 -22.62
C ASN A 35 9.15 -33.35 -23.99
N LYS A 36 8.03 -32.58 -24.02
CA LYS A 36 7.25 -32.33 -25.24
C LYS A 36 7.28 -30.85 -25.61
N ASN A 37 8.11 -30.50 -26.59
CA ASN A 37 8.32 -29.15 -27.06
C ASN A 37 7.02 -28.39 -27.42
N TYR A 38 5.96 -29.07 -27.85
CA TYR A 38 4.69 -28.43 -28.18
C TYR A 38 3.97 -27.88 -26.95
N LEU A 39 4.00 -28.57 -25.80
CA LEU A 39 3.40 -28.09 -24.56
C LEU A 39 4.10 -26.84 -24.03
N LEU A 40 5.41 -26.78 -24.16
CA LEU A 40 6.18 -25.59 -23.83
C LEU A 40 5.83 -24.41 -24.71
N LYS A 41 5.65 -24.65 -26.03
CA LYS A 41 5.23 -23.59 -26.97
C LYS A 41 3.82 -23.08 -26.64
N ILE A 42 2.87 -23.98 -26.35
CA ILE A 42 1.50 -23.60 -25.97
C ILE A 42 1.52 -22.77 -24.69
N ASN A 43 2.25 -23.22 -23.67
CA ASN A 43 2.36 -22.48 -22.41
C ASN A 43 2.98 -21.08 -22.62
N PHE A 44 4.02 -21.00 -23.45
CA PHE A 44 4.64 -19.72 -23.78
C PHE A 44 3.66 -18.76 -24.50
N ILE A 45 2.96 -19.25 -25.50
CA ILE A 45 1.95 -18.45 -26.24
C ILE A 45 0.84 -17.99 -25.30
N PHE A 46 0.34 -18.89 -24.44
CA PHE A 46 -0.72 -18.56 -23.48
C PHE A 46 -0.28 -17.49 -22.47
N ASN A 47 0.92 -17.62 -21.89
CA ASN A 47 1.45 -16.62 -20.97
C ASN A 47 1.69 -15.27 -21.65
N TYR A 48 2.18 -15.30 -22.90
CA TYR A 48 2.38 -14.08 -23.68
C TYR A 48 1.05 -13.39 -24.00
N LEU A 49 0.01 -14.17 -24.34
CA LEU A 49 -1.34 -13.65 -24.58
C LEU A 49 -1.91 -13.00 -23.30
N ILE A 50 -1.79 -13.65 -22.15
CA ILE A 50 -2.24 -13.08 -20.88
C ILE A 50 -1.48 -11.80 -20.56
N ALA A 51 -0.15 -11.79 -20.68
CA ALA A 51 0.65 -10.60 -20.43
C ALA A 51 0.26 -9.45 -21.38
N PHE A 52 0.01 -9.76 -22.66
CA PHE A 52 -0.44 -8.80 -23.64
C PHE A 52 -1.82 -8.24 -23.31
N LEU A 53 -2.78 -9.09 -22.93
CA LEU A 53 -4.12 -8.66 -22.53
C LEU A 53 -4.08 -7.78 -21.27
N LEU A 54 -3.26 -8.13 -20.27
CA LEU A 54 -3.06 -7.30 -19.08
C LEU A 54 -2.44 -5.96 -19.43
N PHE A 55 -1.40 -5.95 -20.27
CA PHE A 55 -0.76 -4.71 -20.73
C PHE A 55 -1.75 -3.81 -21.49
N PHE A 56 -2.50 -4.40 -22.42
CA PHE A 56 -3.52 -3.67 -23.17
C PHE A 56 -4.67 -3.18 -22.29
N SER A 57 -5.07 -4.00 -21.33
CA SER A 57 -6.03 -3.61 -20.28
C SER A 57 -5.56 -2.37 -19.52
N ILE A 58 -4.30 -2.28 -19.16
CA ILE A 58 -3.72 -1.11 -18.47
C ILE A 58 -3.72 0.13 -19.38
N LEU A 59 -3.45 -0.03 -20.67
CA LEU A 59 -3.43 1.08 -21.64
C LEU A 59 -4.82 1.65 -21.96
N ILE A 60 -5.82 0.78 -22.06
CA ILE A 60 -7.20 1.17 -22.41
C ILE A 60 -7.96 1.74 -21.20
N THR A 61 -7.45 1.54 -20.01
CA THR A 61 -8.18 1.74 -18.75
C THR A 61 -8.17 3.16 -18.21
N SER A 62 -8.41 4.16 -18.97
CA SER A 62 -8.88 5.42 -18.37
C SER A 62 -10.29 5.34 -17.76
N GLU A 63 -11.05 4.26 -18.00
CA GLU A 63 -12.44 4.10 -17.58
C GLU A 63 -12.80 2.78 -16.87
N ASN A 64 -11.85 1.89 -16.59
CA ASN A 64 -12.14 0.58 -15.98
C ASN A 64 -11.94 0.60 -14.45
N LYS A 65 -13.01 0.39 -13.70
CA LYS A 65 -13.07 0.30 -12.22
C LYS A 65 -12.01 -0.60 -11.56
N ILE A 66 -11.41 -1.54 -12.31
CA ILE A 66 -10.36 -2.45 -11.79
C ILE A 66 -9.09 -1.69 -11.41
N PHE A 67 -8.75 -0.62 -12.15
CA PHE A 67 -7.55 0.19 -11.93
C PHE A 67 -7.83 1.55 -11.29
N ASP A 68 -9.10 1.93 -11.10
CA ASP A 68 -9.51 3.18 -10.44
C ASP A 68 -8.80 3.33 -9.11
N ARG A 69 -8.70 2.23 -8.35
CA ARG A 69 -8.00 2.23 -7.07
C ARG A 69 -6.55 2.69 -7.17
N ILE A 70 -5.83 2.31 -8.21
CA ILE A 70 -4.41 2.68 -8.41
C ILE A 70 -4.31 4.11 -8.91
N THR A 71 -5.16 4.47 -9.86
CA THR A 71 -5.19 5.81 -10.49
C THR A 71 -5.64 6.86 -9.49
N ASP A 72 -6.72 6.58 -8.73
CA ASP A 72 -7.28 7.49 -7.75
C ASP A 72 -6.34 7.71 -6.57
N VAL A 73 -5.65 6.66 -6.08
CA VAL A 73 -4.64 6.83 -5.02
C VAL A 73 -3.53 7.76 -5.50
N ARG A 74 -3.10 7.65 -6.76
CA ARG A 74 -2.06 8.52 -7.32
C ARG A 74 -2.55 9.97 -7.44
N MET A 75 -3.73 10.18 -8.00
CA MET A 75 -4.32 11.51 -8.14
C MET A 75 -4.55 12.15 -6.77
N PHE A 76 -5.09 11.38 -5.82
CA PHE A 76 -5.26 11.80 -4.44
C PHE A 76 -3.94 12.22 -3.80
N SER A 77 -2.89 11.39 -3.93
CA SER A 77 -1.58 11.68 -3.34
C SER A 77 -0.94 12.95 -3.93
N ASN A 78 -1.11 13.20 -5.22
CA ASN A 78 -0.66 14.44 -5.86
C ASN A 78 -1.40 15.66 -5.30
N ASN A 79 -2.74 15.61 -5.25
CA ASN A 79 -3.55 16.69 -4.70
C ASN A 79 -3.24 16.96 -3.23
N LEU A 80 -3.03 15.91 -2.45
CA LEU A 80 -2.64 16.03 -1.05
C LEU A 80 -1.26 16.67 -0.90
N SER A 81 -0.30 16.27 -1.74
CA SER A 81 1.06 16.82 -1.77
C SER A 81 1.07 18.35 -1.95
N ASP A 82 0.17 18.87 -2.80
CA ASP A 82 0.06 20.31 -3.04
C ASP A 82 -0.58 21.05 -1.87
N MET A 83 -1.44 20.38 -1.10
CA MET A 83 -2.11 20.96 0.07
C MET A 83 -1.21 20.97 1.32
N VAL A 84 -0.42 19.92 1.52
CA VAL A 84 0.41 19.76 2.72
C VAL A 84 1.61 20.72 2.73
N LYS A 85 2.05 21.19 1.54
CA LYS A 85 3.22 22.10 1.36
C LYS A 85 4.46 21.58 2.08
N GLU A 86 4.94 22.31 3.10
CA GLU A 86 6.17 22.01 3.84
C GLU A 86 5.93 21.37 5.21
N LYS A 87 4.65 21.17 5.61
CA LYS A 87 4.36 20.56 6.90
C LYS A 87 4.44 19.04 6.80
N ASP A 88 4.81 18.41 7.91
CA ASP A 88 4.82 16.96 8.02
C ASP A 88 3.41 16.40 7.97
N ILE A 89 3.30 15.16 7.51
CA ILE A 89 2.03 14.46 7.41
C ILE A 89 2.06 13.14 8.18
N VAL A 90 1.04 12.91 8.96
CA VAL A 90 0.79 11.66 9.69
C VAL A 90 -0.32 10.90 8.97
N VAL A 91 -0.05 9.67 8.57
CA VAL A 91 -0.99 8.83 7.81
C VAL A 91 -1.24 7.54 8.56
N SER A 92 -2.50 7.23 8.86
CA SER A 92 -2.87 6.06 9.64
C SER A 92 -2.98 4.78 8.79
N ASP A 93 -3.35 4.89 7.52
CA ASP A 93 -3.44 3.74 6.61
C ASP A 93 -2.10 3.46 5.92
N ARG A 94 -1.63 2.19 5.97
CA ARG A 94 -0.32 1.80 5.43
C ARG A 94 -0.25 1.85 3.89
N ILE A 95 -1.38 1.62 3.19
CA ILE A 95 -1.41 1.63 1.73
C ILE A 95 -1.32 3.07 1.24
N ILE A 96 -2.09 3.95 1.86
CA ILE A 96 -2.05 5.39 1.60
C ILE A 96 -0.68 5.94 1.95
N PHE A 97 -0.11 5.54 3.11
CA PHE A 97 1.23 5.92 3.54
C PHE A 97 2.28 5.61 2.47
N SER A 98 2.31 4.38 1.96
CA SER A 98 3.31 3.98 0.96
C SER A 98 3.22 4.77 -0.33
N ASN A 99 1.99 5.10 -0.78
CA ASN A 99 1.80 5.90 -1.99
C ASN A 99 2.20 7.37 -1.78
N ILE A 100 1.82 7.96 -0.65
CA ILE A 100 2.20 9.33 -0.30
C ILE A 100 3.72 9.42 -0.14
N ALA A 101 4.36 8.46 0.56
CA ALA A 101 5.79 8.40 0.73
C ALA A 101 6.53 8.34 -0.62
N TYR A 102 6.00 7.60 -1.58
CA TYR A 102 6.56 7.57 -2.92
C TYR A 102 6.42 8.92 -3.65
N GLN A 103 5.28 9.57 -3.56
CA GLN A 103 5.03 10.85 -4.22
C GLN A 103 5.84 12.01 -3.58
N LEU A 104 5.96 12.00 -2.26
CA LEU A 104 6.68 13.03 -1.51
C LEU A 104 8.18 12.74 -1.32
N ARG A 105 8.72 11.66 -1.89
CA ARG A 105 10.11 11.23 -1.67
C ARG A 105 11.19 12.28 -1.95
N ASN A 106 10.89 13.28 -2.78
CA ASN A 106 11.80 14.38 -3.13
C ASN A 106 11.50 15.67 -2.36
N LYS A 107 10.56 15.64 -1.42
CA LYS A 107 10.22 16.79 -0.57
C LYS A 107 10.83 16.61 0.81
N GLU A 108 11.04 17.71 1.52
CA GLU A 108 11.63 17.70 2.87
C GLU A 108 10.63 17.28 3.96
N ASN A 109 9.35 17.13 3.61
CA ASN A 109 8.32 16.73 4.55
C ASN A 109 8.57 15.31 5.08
N LEU A 110 8.46 15.17 6.40
CA LEU A 110 8.43 13.85 7.02
C LEU A 110 7.03 13.24 6.92
N ILE A 111 6.99 11.99 6.48
CA ILE A 111 5.77 11.19 6.47
C ILE A 111 5.87 10.22 7.64
N LEU A 112 4.91 10.30 8.54
CA LEU A 112 4.93 9.58 9.80
C LEU A 112 3.70 8.71 9.94
N MET A 113 3.82 7.64 10.73
CA MET A 113 2.72 6.74 11.03
C MET A 113 2.41 6.75 12.53
N PRO A 114 1.14 6.80 12.94
CA PRO A 114 0.78 6.75 14.34
C PRO A 114 1.30 5.46 14.99
N HIS A 115 1.99 5.59 16.11
CA HIS A 115 2.42 4.46 16.92
C HIS A 115 2.56 4.89 18.38
N LYS A 116 1.77 4.29 19.26
CA LYS A 116 1.87 4.52 20.71
C LYS A 116 3.02 3.70 21.28
N THR A 117 3.95 4.35 21.94
CA THR A 117 5.07 3.70 22.62
C THR A 117 4.55 2.61 23.59
N GLY A 118 5.15 1.44 23.53
CA GLY A 118 4.76 0.29 24.37
C GLY A 118 3.63 -0.58 23.80
N THR A 119 3.09 -0.24 22.60
CA THR A 119 2.18 -1.14 21.87
C THR A 119 2.93 -2.00 20.87
N SER A 120 2.31 -3.13 20.47
CA SER A 120 2.89 -3.99 19.44
C SER A 120 2.96 -3.30 18.09
N ILE A 121 4.07 -3.48 17.38
CA ILE A 121 4.27 -2.99 16.03
C ILE A 121 3.47 -3.87 15.07
N THR A 122 2.60 -3.28 14.27
CA THR A 122 1.74 -4.00 13.33
C THR A 122 2.26 -3.94 11.89
N ASN A 123 3.15 -3.03 11.58
CA ASN A 123 3.76 -2.90 10.26
C ASN A 123 5.12 -2.19 10.31
N HIS A 124 5.92 -2.35 9.24
CA HIS A 124 7.28 -1.83 9.17
C HIS A 124 7.38 -0.29 9.18
N PHE A 125 6.34 0.44 8.75
CA PHE A 125 6.34 1.91 8.79
C PHE A 125 6.26 2.44 10.21
N GLN A 126 5.62 1.71 11.13
CA GLN A 126 5.64 2.04 12.55
C GLN A 126 7.03 1.86 13.17
N MET A 127 7.90 1.02 12.56
CA MET A 127 9.30 0.88 12.99
C MET A 127 10.19 2.01 12.49
N SER A 128 10.04 2.36 11.19
CA SER A 128 10.94 3.28 10.50
C SER A 128 10.51 4.75 10.57
N SER A 129 9.22 4.99 10.71
CA SER A 129 8.60 6.31 10.54
C SER A 129 7.53 6.59 11.60
N ALA A 130 7.75 6.15 12.84
CA ALA A 130 6.82 6.38 13.94
C ALA A 130 6.68 7.87 14.26
N LEU A 131 5.44 8.30 14.55
CA LEU A 131 5.19 9.63 15.09
C LEU A 131 5.71 9.70 16.53
N ASN A 132 6.73 10.53 16.75
CA ASN A 132 7.26 10.76 18.11
C ASN A 132 6.30 11.64 18.92
N THR A 133 6.04 11.25 20.17
CA THR A 133 5.18 11.99 21.11
C THR A 133 5.72 13.36 21.48
N ASP A 134 7.04 13.56 21.40
CA ASP A 134 7.71 14.82 21.81
C ASP A 134 7.67 15.91 20.74
N ARG A 135 7.01 15.64 19.59
CA ARG A 135 6.99 16.56 18.48
C ARG A 135 6.15 17.80 18.80
N LYS A 136 6.80 18.96 18.84
CA LYS A 136 6.18 20.26 19.15
C LYS A 136 5.58 20.96 17.91
N ASN A 137 6.12 20.65 16.72
CA ASN A 137 5.69 21.29 15.47
C ASN A 137 4.31 20.75 15.04
N GLY A 138 3.49 21.65 14.46
CA GLY A 138 2.21 21.26 13.87
C GLY A 138 2.41 20.32 12.67
N PHE A 139 1.48 19.41 12.47
CA PHE A 139 1.48 18.46 11.37
C PHE A 139 0.07 18.27 10.81
N PHE A 140 -0.04 17.70 9.63
CA PHE A 140 -1.32 17.25 9.08
C PHE A 140 -1.56 15.77 9.43
N LEU A 141 -2.77 15.46 9.89
CA LEU A 141 -3.21 14.07 10.09
C LEU A 141 -4.19 13.69 8.98
N LEU A 142 -3.86 12.64 8.25
CA LEU A 142 -4.76 11.98 7.31
C LEU A 142 -5.29 10.69 7.95
N GLY A 143 -6.54 10.68 8.34
CA GLY A 143 -7.22 9.58 9.01
C GLY A 143 -8.06 10.04 10.19
N ASP A 144 -8.32 9.14 11.13
CA ASP A 144 -9.12 9.45 12.31
C ASP A 144 -8.28 10.00 13.46
N LEU A 145 -8.86 10.96 14.20
CA LEU A 145 -8.24 11.53 15.41
C LEU A 145 -7.99 10.48 16.50
N SER A 146 -8.77 9.41 16.54
CA SER A 146 -8.56 8.29 17.45
C SER A 146 -7.18 7.65 17.33
N ASN A 147 -6.58 7.67 16.14
CA ASN A 147 -5.25 7.10 15.89
C ASN A 147 -4.12 7.86 16.56
N ILE A 148 -4.35 9.11 16.97
CA ILE A 148 -3.38 9.96 17.68
C ILE A 148 -3.87 10.35 19.08
N SER A 149 -4.88 9.69 19.62
CA SER A 149 -5.47 10.00 20.95
C SER A 149 -4.48 9.87 22.11
N TYR A 150 -3.35 9.19 21.89
CA TYR A 150 -2.25 9.08 22.85
C TYR A 150 -1.36 10.34 22.91
N LEU A 151 -1.44 11.21 21.93
CA LEU A 151 -0.82 12.53 22.00
C LEU A 151 -1.70 13.39 22.92
N SER A 152 -1.09 14.08 23.90
CA SER A 152 -1.81 14.83 24.93
C SER A 152 -2.97 15.65 24.38
N ASN A 153 -4.10 15.67 25.09
CA ASN A 153 -5.40 16.25 24.72
C ASN A 153 -5.40 17.77 24.42
N GLU A 154 -4.26 18.42 24.45
CA GLU A 154 -4.14 19.89 24.32
C GLU A 154 -3.98 20.37 22.87
N LYS A 155 -3.76 19.47 21.92
CA LYS A 155 -3.62 19.89 20.51
C LYS A 155 -4.98 20.15 19.90
N LYS A 156 -5.26 21.42 19.58
CA LYS A 156 -6.46 21.81 18.83
C LYS A 156 -6.39 21.22 17.44
N SER A 157 -7.30 20.34 17.11
CA SER A 157 -7.45 19.79 15.76
C SER A 157 -8.45 20.63 14.96
N LYS A 158 -8.08 20.96 13.74
CA LYS A 158 -8.96 21.64 12.78
C LYS A 158 -9.15 20.76 11.55
N LEU A 159 -10.39 20.38 11.26
CA LEU A 159 -10.72 19.68 10.02
C LEU A 159 -10.50 20.66 8.84
N ILE A 160 -9.59 20.30 7.94
CA ILE A 160 -9.29 21.09 6.74
C ILE A 160 -10.14 20.63 5.56
N LYS A 161 -10.20 19.31 5.32
CA LYS A 161 -10.90 18.74 4.18
C LYS A 161 -11.31 17.30 4.41
N MET A 162 -12.39 16.91 3.75
CA MET A 162 -12.82 15.52 3.60
C MET A 162 -12.66 15.15 2.12
N PHE A 163 -12.15 13.94 1.89
CA PHE A 163 -11.96 13.39 0.55
C PHE A 163 -12.82 12.15 0.41
N ASP A 164 -13.73 12.20 -0.54
CA ASP A 164 -14.45 11.03 -0.99
C ASP A 164 -13.63 10.34 -2.07
N VAL A 165 -13.17 9.13 -1.79
CA VAL A 165 -12.22 8.41 -2.63
C VAL A 165 -12.69 6.98 -2.86
N SER A 166 -12.56 6.49 -4.09
CA SER A 166 -13.05 5.17 -4.50
C SER A 166 -12.33 3.99 -3.82
N PHE A 167 -11.12 4.22 -3.30
CA PHE A 167 -10.28 3.19 -2.69
C PHE A 167 -10.46 3.05 -1.16
N SER A 168 -11.28 3.89 -0.53
CA SER A 168 -11.63 3.81 0.89
C SER A 168 -13.14 3.67 1.03
N SER A 169 -13.58 2.84 1.99
CA SER A 169 -15.00 2.69 2.33
C SER A 169 -15.58 3.90 3.07
N GLU A 170 -14.70 4.68 3.70
CA GLU A 170 -15.05 5.88 4.43
C GLU A 170 -14.29 7.08 3.88
N PRO A 171 -14.88 8.29 3.92
CA PRO A 171 -14.20 9.48 3.46
C PRO A 171 -12.95 9.75 4.31
N LEU A 172 -11.85 10.03 3.64
CA LEU A 172 -10.59 10.37 4.31
C LEU A 172 -10.64 11.81 4.82
N LYS A 173 -10.31 11.99 6.09
CA LYS A 173 -10.33 13.30 6.75
C LYS A 173 -8.91 13.81 6.93
N LEU A 174 -8.67 15.05 6.53
CA LEU A 174 -7.42 15.77 6.74
C LEU A 174 -7.61 16.80 7.85
N TYR A 175 -6.83 16.65 8.91
CA TYR A 175 -6.82 17.57 10.03
C TYR A 175 -5.46 18.30 10.10
N GLU A 176 -5.50 19.53 10.56
CA GLU A 176 -4.33 20.27 11.03
C GLU A 176 -4.28 20.19 12.55
N ILE A 177 -3.12 19.79 13.09
CA ILE A 177 -2.88 19.55 14.51
C ILE A 177 -1.83 20.52 15.02
#